data_26a026cad92aaa4ba1b7e1a53b769b44
#
_entry.id   26a026cad92aaa4ba1b7e1a53b769b44
#
_cell.length_a   1.000
_cell.length_b   1.000
_cell.length_c   1.000
_cell.angle_alpha   90.00
_cell.angle_beta   90.00
_cell.angle_gamma   90.00
#
_symmetry.space_group_name_H-M   'P 1'
#
loop_
_entity.id
_entity.type
_entity.pdbx_description
1 polymer ?
#
loop_
_entity_poly.entity_id
_entity_poly.type
_entity_poly.pdbx_seq_one_letter_code
_entity_poly.pdbx_strand_id
1 'polypeptide(L)'
;MVKKNDKEETLVVKAIGKSLKSSPQKTNLVLGLIRGLKVEKAINNLIFSKRRISGEVLKILKSAISNAENNHQLDIDKLFVKEASVGKSLVLKRFRPRARGRAGKILKTFSRIRILVQEREELEKKKQVNTKMKEDNGTKN
;
A
#
# COMPACT_ATOMS: atom_id res chain seq x y z
N MET A 1 24.57 30.92 3.24
CA MET A 1 23.50 30.73 2.23
C MET A 1 23.01 29.26 2.29
N VAL A 2 21.90 29.03 2.94
CA VAL A 2 21.30 27.70 3.04
C VAL A 2 20.45 27.47 1.78
N LYS A 3 20.88 26.53 0.93
CA LYS A 3 20.07 26.11 -0.23
C LYS A 3 18.82 25.43 0.30
N LYS A 4 17.65 26.12 0.27
CA LYS A 4 16.34 25.49 0.36
C LYS A 4 16.23 24.53 -0.83
N ASN A 5 16.27 23.23 -0.54
CA ASN A 5 15.81 22.22 -1.49
C ASN A 5 14.29 22.35 -1.55
N ASP A 6 13.78 23.01 -2.57
CA ASP A 6 12.37 22.93 -2.97
C ASP A 6 12.11 21.49 -3.45
N LYS A 7 11.92 20.58 -2.49
CA LYS A 7 11.21 19.34 -2.76
C LYS A 7 9.78 19.75 -2.99
N GLU A 8 9.32 19.70 -4.23
CA GLU A 8 7.91 19.71 -4.55
C GLU A 8 7.23 18.76 -3.57
N GLU A 9 6.41 19.31 -2.68
CA GLU A 9 5.66 18.54 -1.68
C GLU A 9 4.57 17.77 -2.42
N THR A 10 4.97 16.63 -2.98
CA THR A 10 4.03 15.73 -3.64
C THR A 10 3.00 15.26 -2.62
N LEU A 11 1.76 15.61 -2.87
CA LEU A 11 0.65 15.37 -1.97
C LEU A 11 0.45 13.87 -1.71
N VAL A 12 0.45 13.47 -0.44
CA VAL A 12 0.30 12.07 -0.03
C VAL A 12 -1.00 11.89 0.71
N VAL A 13 -1.89 11.11 0.14
CA VAL A 13 -3.21 10.82 0.72
C VAL A 13 -3.19 9.50 1.48
N LYS A 14 -3.82 9.47 2.65
CA LYS A 14 -3.83 8.29 3.53
C LYS A 14 -5.23 7.73 3.75
N ALA A 15 -5.31 6.39 3.85
CA ALA A 15 -6.45 5.70 4.42
C ALA A 15 -6.00 4.70 5.49
N ILE A 16 -6.80 4.55 6.54
CA ILE A 16 -6.48 3.72 7.70
C ILE A 16 -7.63 2.77 8.01
N GLY A 17 -7.33 1.46 8.00
CA GLY A 17 -8.20 0.44 8.58
C GLY A 17 -7.78 0.12 10.01
N LYS A 18 -8.59 0.47 11.01
CA LYS A 18 -8.18 0.42 12.43
C LYS A 18 -8.11 -0.98 13.02
N SER A 19 -9.04 -1.88 12.66
CA SER A 19 -9.19 -3.16 13.35
C SER A 19 -9.69 -4.26 12.40
N LEU A 20 -8.75 -4.90 11.71
CA LEU A 20 -9.06 -6.00 10.81
C LEU A 20 -8.81 -7.33 11.50
N LYS A 21 -9.76 -8.27 11.40
CA LYS A 21 -9.69 -9.59 12.01
C LYS A 21 -8.72 -10.51 11.26
N SER A 22 -7.43 -10.15 11.30
CA SER A 22 -6.34 -10.93 10.70
C SER A 22 -5.03 -10.69 11.44
N SER A 23 -4.10 -11.65 11.38
CA SER A 23 -2.77 -11.45 11.94
C SER A 23 -1.95 -10.50 11.05
N PRO A 24 -1.07 -9.66 11.64
CA PRO A 24 -0.23 -8.73 10.88
C PRO A 24 0.62 -9.41 9.80
N GLN A 25 1.16 -10.61 10.08
CA GLN A 25 1.94 -11.38 9.10
C GLN A 25 1.14 -11.74 7.86
N LYS A 26 -0.09 -12.29 8.04
CA LYS A 26 -0.97 -12.66 6.91
C LYS A 26 -1.39 -11.44 6.11
N THR A 27 -1.68 -10.34 6.80
CA THR A 27 -2.03 -9.06 6.17
C THR A 27 -0.86 -8.47 5.38
N ASN A 28 0.37 -8.53 5.93
CA ASN A 28 1.56 -8.01 5.26
C ASN A 28 1.86 -8.72 3.93
N LEU A 29 1.59 -10.03 3.84
CA LEU A 29 1.73 -10.77 2.58
C LEU A 29 0.80 -10.24 1.47
N VAL A 30 -0.41 -9.78 1.82
CA VAL A 30 -1.35 -9.18 0.87
C VAL A 30 -0.91 -7.76 0.51
N LEU A 31 -0.47 -6.98 1.50
CA LEU A 31 0.05 -5.62 1.25
C LEU A 31 1.31 -5.63 0.37
N GLY A 32 2.13 -6.67 0.46
CA GLY A 32 3.28 -6.86 -0.43
C GLY A 32 2.91 -6.94 -1.92
N LEU A 33 1.69 -7.41 -2.24
CA LEU A 33 1.22 -7.52 -3.63
C LEU A 33 0.86 -6.16 -4.26
N ILE A 34 0.67 -5.11 -3.45
CA ILE A 34 0.18 -3.81 -3.94
C ILE A 34 1.20 -2.67 -3.78
N ARG A 35 2.25 -2.87 -2.99
CA ARG A 35 3.27 -1.84 -2.75
C ARG A 35 3.97 -1.42 -4.04
N GLY A 36 4.05 -0.12 -4.28
CA GLY A 36 4.76 0.47 -5.42
C GLY A 36 4.06 0.30 -6.77
N LEU A 37 2.84 -0.28 -6.81
CA LEU A 37 2.08 -0.46 -8.03
C LEU A 37 1.16 0.74 -8.30
N LYS A 38 0.81 0.94 -9.58
CA LYS A 38 -0.32 1.80 -9.98
C LYS A 38 -1.61 1.27 -9.34
N VAL A 39 -2.51 2.17 -8.99
CA VAL A 39 -3.76 1.87 -8.29
C VAL A 39 -4.61 0.85 -9.04
N GLU A 40 -4.76 0.98 -10.36
CA GLU A 40 -5.50 0.02 -11.19
C GLU A 40 -4.96 -1.42 -11.07
N LYS A 41 -3.63 -1.58 -11.20
CA LYS A 41 -2.97 -2.88 -11.05
C LYS A 41 -3.11 -3.42 -9.64
N ALA A 42 -3.04 -2.55 -8.62
CA ALA A 42 -3.23 -2.92 -7.23
C ALA A 42 -4.65 -3.44 -6.96
N ILE A 43 -5.68 -2.78 -7.53
CA ILE A 43 -7.07 -3.23 -7.45
C ILE A 43 -7.23 -4.61 -8.09
N ASN A 44 -6.73 -4.80 -9.31
CA ASN A 44 -6.81 -6.07 -10.02
C ASN A 44 -6.13 -7.20 -9.25
N ASN A 45 -4.93 -6.96 -8.72
CA ASN A 45 -4.22 -7.95 -7.89
C ASN A 45 -5.01 -8.35 -6.64
N LEU A 46 -5.73 -7.41 -6.01
CA LEU A 46 -6.54 -7.69 -4.83
C LEU A 46 -7.83 -8.44 -5.17
N ILE A 47 -8.47 -8.13 -6.31
CA ILE A 47 -9.70 -8.81 -6.77
C ILE A 47 -9.40 -10.28 -7.09
N PHE A 48 -8.32 -10.55 -7.83
CA PHE A 48 -7.95 -11.91 -8.20
C PHE A 48 -7.27 -12.71 -7.08
N SER A 49 -6.92 -12.06 -5.97
CA SER A 49 -6.30 -12.73 -4.83
C SER A 49 -7.31 -13.59 -4.07
N LYS A 50 -7.06 -14.89 -3.97
CA LYS A 50 -7.89 -15.86 -3.22
C LYS A 50 -7.81 -15.70 -1.69
N ARG A 51 -7.07 -14.75 -1.17
CA ARG A 51 -6.88 -14.54 0.27
C ARG A 51 -8.06 -13.79 0.88
N ARG A 52 -8.65 -14.30 1.95
CA ARG A 52 -9.80 -13.67 2.64
C ARG A 52 -9.58 -12.19 2.97
N ILE A 53 -8.38 -11.80 3.36
CA ILE A 53 -8.08 -10.43 3.77
C ILE A 53 -8.00 -9.45 2.58
N SER A 54 -7.88 -9.93 1.34
CA SER A 54 -7.74 -9.06 0.16
C SER A 54 -8.97 -8.17 -0.04
N GLY A 55 -10.18 -8.68 0.24
CA GLY A 55 -11.41 -7.88 0.17
C GLY A 55 -11.44 -6.72 1.18
N GLU A 56 -10.92 -6.93 2.40
CA GLU A 56 -10.81 -5.86 3.39
C GLU A 56 -9.74 -4.82 3.00
N VAL A 57 -8.61 -5.27 2.47
CA VAL A 57 -7.56 -4.37 1.95
C VAL A 57 -8.08 -3.56 0.76
N LEU A 58 -8.85 -4.18 -0.14
CA LEU A 58 -9.48 -3.51 -1.28
C LEU A 58 -10.42 -2.38 -0.84
N LYS A 59 -11.23 -2.58 0.21
CA LYS A 59 -12.10 -1.52 0.75
C LYS A 59 -11.29 -0.32 1.24
N ILE A 60 -10.17 -0.57 1.93
CA ILE A 60 -9.29 0.51 2.42
C ILE A 60 -8.61 1.22 1.25
N LEU A 61 -8.15 0.49 0.23
CA LEU A 61 -7.56 1.08 -0.97
C LEU A 61 -8.57 1.95 -1.71
N LYS A 62 -9.80 1.48 -1.92
CA LYS A 62 -10.88 2.28 -2.51
C LYS A 62 -11.16 3.56 -1.72
N SER A 63 -11.16 3.47 -0.38
CA SER A 63 -11.29 4.67 0.47
C SER A 63 -10.12 5.65 0.30
N ALA A 64 -8.88 5.14 0.09
CA ALA A 64 -7.73 6.01 -0.18
C ALA A 64 -7.87 6.74 -1.53
N ILE A 65 -8.37 6.04 -2.56
CA ILE A 65 -8.63 6.60 -3.89
C ILE A 65 -9.72 7.68 -3.82
N SER A 66 -10.87 7.38 -3.20
CA SER A 66 -11.94 8.36 -3.03
C SER A 66 -11.51 9.59 -2.24
N ASN A 67 -10.63 9.43 -1.23
CA ASN A 67 -10.05 10.56 -0.53
C ASN A 67 -9.10 11.38 -1.43
N ALA A 68 -8.36 10.75 -2.33
CA ALA A 68 -7.48 11.43 -3.27
C ALA A 68 -8.27 12.23 -4.29
N GLU A 69 -9.32 11.65 -4.84
CA GLU A 69 -10.20 12.27 -5.82
C GLU A 69 -11.02 13.42 -5.21
N ASN A 70 -11.82 13.11 -4.17
CA ASN A 70 -12.80 14.06 -3.64
C ASN A 70 -12.19 15.20 -2.80
N ASN A 71 -11.14 14.92 -2.03
CA ASN A 71 -10.55 15.89 -1.11
C ASN A 71 -9.36 16.64 -1.70
N HIS A 72 -8.69 16.04 -2.67
CA HIS A 72 -7.41 16.56 -3.19
C HIS A 72 -7.40 16.73 -4.70
N GLN A 73 -8.49 16.34 -5.39
CA GLN A 73 -8.66 16.47 -6.85
C GLN A 73 -7.50 15.88 -7.66
N LEU A 74 -6.90 14.78 -7.14
CA LEU A 74 -5.81 14.07 -7.80
C LEU A 74 -6.32 13.19 -8.93
N ASP A 75 -5.52 13.05 -9.98
CA ASP A 75 -5.81 12.20 -11.13
C ASP A 75 -5.65 10.72 -10.78
N ILE A 76 -6.76 9.95 -10.86
CA ILE A 76 -6.79 8.53 -10.47
C ILE A 76 -5.83 7.71 -11.32
N ASP A 77 -5.68 8.02 -12.60
CA ASP A 77 -4.83 7.27 -13.54
C ASP A 77 -3.33 7.41 -13.23
N LYS A 78 -2.95 8.50 -12.55
CA LYS A 78 -1.58 8.77 -12.12
C LYS A 78 -1.29 8.29 -10.70
N LEU A 79 -2.32 7.84 -9.96
CA LEU A 79 -2.15 7.38 -8.59
C LEU A 79 -1.37 6.06 -8.51
N PHE A 80 -0.48 6.00 -7.53
CA PHE A 80 0.21 4.76 -7.16
C PHE A 80 0.24 4.58 -5.64
N VAL A 81 0.39 3.33 -5.21
CA VAL A 81 0.54 2.98 -3.81
C VAL A 81 1.97 3.25 -3.36
N LYS A 82 2.20 4.38 -2.68
CA LYS A 82 3.52 4.76 -2.14
C LYS A 82 3.94 3.82 -1.02
N GLU A 83 3.06 3.61 -0.06
CA GLU A 83 3.31 2.77 1.12
C GLU A 83 2.05 1.99 1.50
N ALA A 84 2.23 0.74 1.87
CA ALA A 84 1.20 -0.07 2.49
C ALA A 84 1.81 -0.77 3.71
N SER A 85 1.46 -0.31 4.90
CA SER A 85 2.02 -0.80 6.16
C SER A 85 0.95 -1.43 7.05
N VAL A 86 1.40 -2.36 7.89
CA VAL A 86 0.54 -3.04 8.85
C VAL A 86 1.17 -3.00 10.24
N GLY A 87 0.34 -2.71 11.23
CA GLY A 87 0.70 -2.77 12.64
C GLY A 87 -0.20 -3.73 13.43
N LYS A 88 0.22 -4.09 14.62
CA LYS A 88 -0.66 -4.75 15.59
C LYS A 88 -1.74 -3.76 16.04
N SER A 89 -2.97 -4.29 16.18
CA SER A 89 -4.07 -3.57 16.82
C SER A 89 -4.43 -4.29 18.11
N LEU A 90 -5.66 -4.73 18.27
CA LEU A 90 -6.13 -5.46 19.44
C LEU A 90 -5.68 -6.93 19.38
N VAL A 91 -5.38 -7.51 20.55
CA VAL A 91 -5.12 -8.94 20.71
C VAL A 91 -6.05 -9.50 21.79
N LEU A 92 -6.98 -10.33 21.39
CA LEU A 92 -7.85 -11.04 22.32
C LEU A 92 -7.13 -12.30 22.80
N LYS A 93 -6.80 -12.34 24.08
CA LYS A 93 -6.19 -13.49 24.72
C LYS A 93 -7.28 -14.47 25.15
N ARG A 94 -7.15 -15.74 24.78
CA ARG A 94 -8.02 -16.84 25.17
C ARG A 94 -7.15 -17.99 25.65
N PHE A 95 -7.73 -18.92 26.38
CA PHE A 95 -7.05 -20.15 26.77
C PHE A 95 -7.91 -21.36 26.40
N ARG A 96 -7.25 -22.47 26.20
CA ARG A 96 -7.88 -23.78 26.01
C ARG A 96 -7.32 -24.73 27.06
N PRO A 97 -8.14 -25.33 27.91
CA PRO A 97 -7.70 -26.33 28.85
C PRO A 97 -7.09 -27.53 28.10
N ARG A 98 -6.05 -28.10 28.67
CA ARG A 98 -5.36 -29.28 28.15
C ARG A 98 -5.26 -30.30 29.28
N ALA A 99 -4.80 -31.55 28.96
CA ALA A 99 -4.61 -32.60 29.95
C ALA A 99 -3.65 -32.17 31.08
N ARG A 100 -3.78 -32.79 32.23
CA ARG A 100 -2.95 -32.57 33.44
C ARG A 100 -2.98 -31.12 33.95
N GLY A 101 -4.15 -30.47 33.92
CA GLY A 101 -4.31 -29.10 34.45
C GLY A 101 -3.57 -28.00 33.68
N ARG A 102 -2.98 -28.31 32.51
CA ARG A 102 -2.29 -27.32 31.66
C ARG A 102 -3.28 -26.48 30.85
N ALA A 103 -2.93 -25.25 30.53
CA ALA A 103 -3.71 -24.38 29.65
C ALA A 103 -2.88 -23.90 28.47
N GLY A 104 -3.43 -24.07 27.24
CA GLY A 104 -2.81 -23.55 26.03
C GLY A 104 -3.31 -22.13 25.72
N LYS A 105 -2.42 -21.17 25.52
CA LYS A 105 -2.75 -19.79 25.14
C LYS A 105 -3.20 -19.73 23.68
N ILE A 106 -4.33 -19.04 23.41
CA ILE A 106 -4.83 -18.73 22.08
C ILE A 106 -4.85 -17.21 21.91
N LEU A 107 -4.14 -16.70 20.90
CA LEU A 107 -4.10 -15.29 20.60
C LEU A 107 -4.93 -15.01 19.32
N LYS A 108 -6.05 -14.29 19.45
CA LYS A 108 -6.84 -13.79 18.32
C LYS A 108 -6.36 -12.37 18.02
N THR A 109 -5.44 -12.24 17.06
CA THR A 109 -4.80 -10.97 16.71
C THR A 109 -5.62 -10.21 15.68
N PHE A 110 -5.68 -8.88 15.85
CA PHE A 110 -6.21 -7.93 14.89
C PHE A 110 -5.06 -7.08 14.37
N SER A 111 -5.20 -6.59 13.14
CA SER A 111 -4.23 -5.72 12.51
C SER A 111 -4.81 -4.35 12.19
N ARG A 112 -3.95 -3.35 12.16
CA ARG A 112 -4.22 -1.99 11.68
C ARG A 112 -3.46 -1.80 10.38
N ILE A 113 -4.14 -1.39 9.32
CA ILE A 113 -3.55 -1.14 8.01
C ILE A 113 -3.49 0.37 7.77
N ARG A 114 -2.41 0.83 7.18
CA ARG A 114 -2.25 2.18 6.64
C ARG A 114 -1.81 2.07 5.19
N ILE A 115 -2.56 2.69 4.29
CA ILE A 115 -2.23 2.80 2.86
C ILE A 115 -2.03 4.28 2.55
N LEU A 116 -0.92 4.58 1.91
CA LEU A 116 -0.58 5.89 1.38
C LEU A 116 -0.58 5.81 -0.14
N VAL A 117 -1.36 6.69 -0.76
CA VAL A 117 -1.38 6.87 -2.21
C VAL A 117 -0.83 8.26 -2.56
N GLN A 118 -0.21 8.35 -3.71
CA GLN A 118 0.43 9.56 -4.20
C GLN A 118 0.33 9.60 -5.70
N GLU A 119 0.21 10.79 -6.28
CA GLU A 119 0.35 11.00 -7.71
C GLU A 119 1.82 10.96 -8.13
N ARG A 120 2.10 10.35 -9.27
CA ARG A 120 3.45 10.23 -9.82
C ARG A 120 3.50 10.85 -11.20
N GLU A 121 4.00 12.04 -11.29
CA GLU A 121 4.11 12.73 -12.58
C GLU A 121 5.21 12.21 -13.50
N GLU A 122 6.14 11.34 -13.06
CA GLU A 122 7.43 11.26 -13.74
C GLU A 122 8.15 9.92 -13.86
N LEU A 123 7.55 8.87 -14.32
CA LEU A 123 8.41 7.81 -14.88
C LEU A 123 8.43 7.80 -16.41
N GLU A 124 7.48 8.46 -17.05
CA GLU A 124 7.44 8.53 -18.51
C GLU A 124 8.45 9.55 -19.07
N LYS A 125 8.60 10.71 -18.41
CA LYS A 125 9.59 11.72 -18.83
C LYS A 125 11.03 11.21 -18.71
N LYS A 126 11.38 10.46 -17.64
CA LYS A 126 12.72 9.87 -17.50
C LYS A 126 13.01 8.73 -18.46
N LYS A 127 12.00 7.95 -18.88
CA LYS A 127 12.16 6.93 -19.93
C LYS A 127 12.36 7.57 -21.29
N GLN A 128 11.62 8.62 -21.62
CA GLN A 128 11.76 9.36 -22.89
C GLN A 128 13.11 10.08 -23.00
N VAL A 129 13.60 10.69 -21.91
CA VAL A 129 14.93 11.32 -21.88
C VAL A 129 16.04 10.29 -22.04
N ASN A 130 15.97 9.13 -21.38
CA ASN A 130 16.96 8.08 -21.52
C ASN A 130 16.93 7.38 -22.88
N THR A 131 15.78 7.34 -23.55
CA THR A 131 15.66 6.79 -24.91
C THR A 131 16.27 7.76 -25.92
N LYS A 132 16.00 9.06 -25.79
CA LYS A 132 16.61 10.09 -26.65
C LYS A 132 18.14 10.17 -26.46
N MET A 133 18.66 10.06 -25.23
CA MET A 133 20.11 10.03 -24.98
C MET A 133 20.82 8.78 -25.55
N LYS A 134 20.10 7.68 -25.76
CA LYS A 134 20.65 6.46 -26.38
C LYS A 134 20.63 6.55 -27.91
N GLU A 135 19.68 7.27 -28.49
CA GLU A 135 19.60 7.46 -29.93
C GLU A 135 20.65 8.46 -30.44
N ASP A 136 20.93 9.53 -29.66
CA ASP A 136 21.96 10.52 -30.00
C ASP A 136 23.41 10.00 -29.90
N ASN A 137 23.66 8.94 -29.13
CA ASN A 137 24.99 8.33 -29.01
C ASN A 137 25.23 7.16 -29.99
N GLY A 138 24.24 6.77 -30.79
CA GLY A 138 24.32 5.68 -31.76
C GLY A 138 24.78 6.10 -33.17
N THR A 139 24.99 7.38 -33.45
CA THR A 139 25.27 7.90 -34.80
C THR A 139 26.67 8.53 -34.93
N LYS A 140 27.64 8.02 -34.20
CA LYS A 140 29.07 8.35 -34.43
C LYS A 140 29.92 7.09 -34.47
N ASN A 141 29.88 6.40 -35.61
CA ASN A 141 30.95 5.57 -36.14
C ASN A 141 30.78 5.48 -37.63
#